data_50bab5901270906bfedf897f14029e9d
#
_entry.id   50bab5901270906bfedf897f14029e9d
#
_cell.length_a   1.000
_cell.length_b   1.000
_cell.length_c   1.000
_cell.angle_alpha   90.00
_cell.angle_beta   90.00
_cell.angle_gamma   90.00
#
_symmetry.space_group_name_H-M   'P 1'
#
loop_
_entity.id
_entity.type
_entity.pdbx_description
1 polymer ?
#
loop_
_entity_poly.entity_id
_entity_poly.type
_entity_poly.pdbx_seq_one_letter_code
_entity_poly.pdbx_strand_id
1 'polypeptide(L)'
;MTKTIINARVTFKKSPIHVLERFSLGDSENAYRSFKDHTGLSECVILQTCNRVEIFGSGNNFDKDKIKKTWASLSGLEENSFNDNLEWSQNSEVYEHLLKLTSGLDSMVVGEEQIMTQIKDSIQSAKKLKVSGESLNTLFDKAIRVGTRVRTSTGISKGSISVGSMAVKLAEENVDEMKSKKILLIGTGEAATLVAKSLTKRGYPFFISSRTVERSTSFSKTVGGKPVDFNSILTGFENYDIVFVATTAPYFLVTFERIQKALETKSSGMMILDLSNPRTVDEKVAELGGIKLMNIDQIAEMVDKNMRSRIGQKNSAEEIIKEELPVLEASMKRLEAEPIVKDVFKSTDAIRIKELEKALGMLGELTDSQKKIIEELSKSVAENIMSTPMNNLRKETEHGNSDVINAASKLFNFKKEDNQ
;
A
#
# COMPACT_ATOMS: atom_id res chain seq x y z
N MET A 1 -13.57 26.33 -3.18
CA MET A 1 -14.10 24.98 -3.51
C MET A 1 -13.23 23.96 -2.80
N THR A 2 -13.85 22.97 -2.18
CA THR A 2 -13.17 21.85 -1.53
C THR A 2 -12.31 21.12 -2.56
N LYS A 3 -11.06 20.84 -2.25
CA LYS A 3 -10.25 19.95 -3.11
C LYS A 3 -10.90 18.57 -3.09
N THR A 4 -11.27 18.08 -4.26
CA THR A 4 -11.76 16.70 -4.38
C THR A 4 -10.60 15.73 -4.26
N ILE A 5 -10.75 14.72 -3.43
CA ILE A 5 -9.80 13.62 -3.34
C ILE A 5 -10.32 12.45 -4.16
N ILE A 6 -9.46 11.89 -4.99
CA ILE A 6 -9.78 10.77 -5.85
C ILE A 6 -8.84 9.60 -5.62
N ASN A 7 -9.32 8.42 -5.96
CA ASN A 7 -8.52 7.22 -6.14
C ASN A 7 -8.90 6.54 -7.46
N ALA A 8 -7.92 6.36 -8.31
CA ALA A 8 -8.01 5.55 -9.52
C ALA A 8 -7.19 4.29 -9.30
N ARG A 9 -7.80 3.11 -9.44
CA ARG A 9 -7.13 1.85 -9.09
C ARG A 9 -7.44 0.71 -10.04
N VAL A 10 -6.45 -0.15 -10.24
CA VAL A 10 -6.57 -1.48 -10.82
C VAL A 10 -6.11 -2.48 -9.77
N THR A 11 -6.97 -3.44 -9.41
CA THR A 11 -6.73 -4.34 -8.29
C THR A 11 -6.99 -5.80 -8.66
N PHE A 12 -6.43 -6.72 -7.87
CA PHE A 12 -6.64 -8.16 -8.01
C PHE A 12 -8.13 -8.59 -7.96
N LYS A 13 -9.02 -7.73 -7.45
CA LYS A 13 -10.46 -8.01 -7.39
C LYS A 13 -11.13 -8.01 -8.76
N LYS A 14 -10.62 -7.21 -9.68
CA LYS A 14 -11.14 -7.10 -11.06
C LYS A 14 -10.21 -7.68 -12.12
N SER A 15 -8.91 -7.69 -11.83
CA SER A 15 -7.90 -8.06 -12.82
C SER A 15 -7.05 -9.21 -12.30
N PRO A 16 -6.91 -10.31 -13.04
CA PRO A 16 -5.94 -11.36 -12.71
C PRO A 16 -4.53 -10.78 -12.63
N ILE A 17 -3.65 -11.37 -11.81
CA ILE A 17 -2.31 -10.83 -11.52
C ILE A 17 -1.49 -10.58 -12.80
N HIS A 18 -1.52 -11.50 -13.77
CA HIS A 18 -0.80 -11.35 -15.04
C HIS A 18 -1.32 -10.17 -15.92
N VAL A 19 -2.58 -9.77 -15.74
CA VAL A 19 -3.16 -8.58 -16.37
C VAL A 19 -2.74 -7.33 -15.58
N LEU A 20 -2.79 -7.41 -14.26
CA LEU A 20 -2.47 -6.31 -13.36
C LEU A 20 -1.01 -5.84 -13.50
N GLU A 21 -0.06 -6.77 -13.68
CA GLU A 21 1.34 -6.44 -13.93
C GLU A 21 1.54 -5.49 -15.13
N ARG A 22 0.68 -5.55 -16.15
CA ARG A 22 0.74 -4.68 -17.32
C ARG A 22 0.40 -3.22 -17.02
N PHE A 23 -0.36 -2.95 -15.93
CA PHE A 23 -0.70 -1.60 -15.48
C PHE A 23 0.38 -0.95 -14.62
N SER A 24 1.49 -1.66 -14.39
CA SER A 24 2.61 -1.17 -13.58
C SER A 24 3.27 0.04 -14.23
N LEU A 25 3.63 0.99 -13.38
CA LEU A 25 4.35 2.21 -13.75
C LEU A 25 5.85 1.93 -13.54
N GLY A 26 6.63 1.93 -14.62
CA GLY A 26 8.03 1.52 -14.61
C GLY A 26 8.92 2.44 -13.76
N ASP A 27 9.01 3.70 -14.14
CA ASP A 27 9.76 4.74 -13.40
C ASP A 27 8.82 5.54 -12.52
N SER A 28 8.92 5.35 -11.21
CA SER A 28 8.05 6.00 -10.25
C SER A 28 8.22 7.53 -10.24
N GLU A 29 9.42 8.08 -10.38
CA GLU A 29 9.63 9.52 -10.39
C GLU A 29 9.03 10.18 -11.62
N ASN A 30 9.25 9.59 -12.80
CA ASN A 30 8.61 10.04 -14.04
C ASN A 30 7.09 9.94 -13.97
N ALA A 31 6.55 8.87 -13.38
CA ALA A 31 5.11 8.70 -13.18
C ALA A 31 4.53 9.83 -12.31
N TYR A 32 5.12 10.14 -11.17
CA TYR A 32 4.68 11.24 -10.32
C TYR A 32 4.66 12.58 -11.03
N ARG A 33 5.73 12.91 -11.78
CA ARG A 33 5.81 14.14 -12.58
C ARG A 33 4.72 14.18 -13.65
N SER A 34 4.57 13.10 -14.41
CA SER A 34 3.57 13.02 -15.50
C SER A 34 2.15 13.19 -14.99
N PHE A 35 1.77 12.58 -13.87
CA PHE A 35 0.44 12.79 -13.31
C PHE A 35 0.23 14.22 -12.83
N LYS A 36 1.20 14.85 -12.19
CA LYS A 36 1.10 16.23 -11.74
C LYS A 36 0.97 17.21 -12.91
N ASP A 37 1.79 17.04 -13.95
CA ASP A 37 1.90 18.00 -15.05
C ASP A 37 0.76 17.89 -16.06
N HIS A 38 0.19 16.71 -16.27
CA HIS A 38 -0.76 16.48 -17.36
C HIS A 38 -2.22 16.30 -16.93
N THR A 39 -2.51 16.09 -15.62
CA THR A 39 -3.85 15.66 -15.21
C THR A 39 -4.66 16.72 -14.45
N GLY A 40 -4.04 17.83 -14.06
CA GLY A 40 -4.65 18.86 -13.20
C GLY A 40 -4.70 18.47 -11.72
N LEU A 41 -4.04 17.40 -11.32
CA LEU A 41 -3.88 17.04 -9.92
C LEU A 41 -2.88 17.97 -9.24
N SER A 42 -3.26 18.58 -8.12
CA SER A 42 -2.34 19.37 -7.27
C SER A 42 -1.48 18.52 -6.35
N GLU A 43 -1.96 17.34 -6.00
CA GLU A 43 -1.28 16.36 -5.15
C GLU A 43 -1.45 14.95 -5.74
N CYS A 44 -0.43 14.11 -5.61
CA CYS A 44 -0.44 12.74 -6.11
C CYS A 44 0.32 11.79 -5.20
N VAL A 45 -0.24 10.60 -4.92
CA VAL A 45 0.45 9.47 -4.28
C VAL A 45 0.17 8.22 -5.08
N ILE A 46 1.22 7.48 -5.43
CA ILE A 46 1.14 6.24 -6.20
C ILE A 46 1.46 5.06 -5.28
N LEU A 47 0.51 4.15 -5.13
CA LEU A 47 0.69 2.88 -4.44
C LEU A 47 0.76 1.76 -5.48
N GLN A 48 1.92 1.13 -5.61
CA GLN A 48 2.12 0.01 -6.52
C GLN A 48 2.63 -1.20 -5.76
N THR A 49 1.92 -2.30 -5.91
CA THR A 49 2.25 -3.61 -5.32
C THR A 49 2.02 -4.70 -6.37
N CYS A 50 2.31 -5.96 -6.02
CA CYS A 50 1.97 -7.09 -6.88
C CYS A 50 0.45 -7.28 -7.11
N ASN A 51 -0.41 -6.75 -6.21
CA ASN A 51 -1.85 -7.00 -6.21
C ASN A 51 -2.69 -5.77 -6.57
N ARG A 52 -2.06 -4.60 -6.75
CA ARG A 52 -2.73 -3.34 -7.08
C ARG A 52 -1.79 -2.27 -7.59
N VAL A 53 -2.31 -1.44 -8.45
CA VAL A 53 -1.74 -0.14 -8.79
C VAL A 53 -2.83 0.89 -8.53
N GLU A 54 -2.55 1.86 -7.67
CA GLU A 54 -3.50 2.88 -7.24
C GLU A 54 -2.87 4.27 -7.30
N ILE A 55 -3.63 5.22 -7.81
CA ILE A 55 -3.27 6.63 -7.88
C ILE A 55 -4.24 7.39 -6.99
N PHE A 56 -3.74 7.95 -5.90
CA PHE A 56 -4.47 8.88 -5.06
C PHE A 56 -4.12 10.30 -5.52
N GLY A 57 -5.13 11.10 -5.76
CA GLY A 57 -4.96 12.47 -6.20
C GLY A 57 -5.82 13.45 -5.44
N SER A 58 -5.41 14.71 -5.41
CA SER A 58 -6.19 15.82 -4.87
C SER A 58 -6.13 17.00 -5.83
N GLY A 59 -7.26 17.64 -6.10
CA GLY A 59 -7.33 18.79 -6.99
C GLY A 59 -8.74 19.36 -7.11
N ASN A 60 -8.83 20.58 -7.66
CA ASN A 60 -10.12 21.23 -7.96
C ASN A 60 -10.56 20.97 -9.41
N ASN A 61 -9.60 20.86 -10.32
CA ASN A 61 -9.83 20.84 -11.77
C ASN A 61 -9.11 19.66 -12.44
N PHE A 62 -9.14 18.49 -11.80
CA PHE A 62 -8.58 17.28 -12.39
C PHE A 62 -9.51 16.70 -13.47
N ASP A 63 -8.92 16.01 -14.45
CA ASP A 63 -9.62 15.36 -15.54
C ASP A 63 -9.36 13.85 -15.50
N LYS A 64 -10.43 13.07 -15.34
CA LYS A 64 -10.37 11.59 -15.27
C LYS A 64 -9.83 10.98 -16.57
N ASP A 65 -10.21 11.54 -17.72
CA ASP A 65 -9.73 11.04 -19.01
C ASP A 65 -8.24 11.31 -19.19
N LYS A 66 -7.75 12.47 -18.73
CA LYS A 66 -6.32 12.77 -18.73
C LYS A 66 -5.54 11.84 -17.78
N ILE A 67 -6.11 11.51 -16.60
CA ILE A 67 -5.48 10.54 -15.68
C ILE A 67 -5.37 9.18 -16.37
N LYS A 68 -6.43 8.69 -16.99
CA LYS A 68 -6.45 7.43 -17.74
C LYS A 68 -5.44 7.44 -18.89
N LYS A 69 -5.41 8.50 -19.70
CA LYS A 69 -4.46 8.67 -20.82
C LYS A 69 -3.01 8.70 -20.35
N THR A 70 -2.73 9.45 -19.29
CA THR A 70 -1.39 9.51 -18.70
C THR A 70 -0.94 8.14 -18.21
N TRP A 71 -1.83 7.40 -17.52
CA TRP A 71 -1.54 6.05 -17.07
C TRP A 71 -1.29 5.10 -18.24
N ALA A 72 -2.14 5.14 -19.26
CA ALA A 72 -2.01 4.33 -20.47
C ALA A 72 -0.64 4.57 -21.16
N SER A 73 -0.26 5.83 -21.32
CA SER A 73 1.04 6.22 -21.89
C SER A 73 2.22 5.68 -21.07
N LEU A 74 2.17 5.79 -19.74
CA LEU A 74 3.23 5.34 -18.84
C LEU A 74 3.38 3.82 -18.78
N SER A 75 2.28 3.08 -18.90
CA SER A 75 2.27 1.61 -18.90
C SER A 75 2.42 0.99 -20.29
N GLY A 76 2.41 1.79 -21.36
CA GLY A 76 2.45 1.31 -22.74
C GLY A 76 1.18 0.55 -23.15
N LEU A 77 0.04 0.82 -22.50
CA LEU A 77 -1.24 0.18 -22.79
C LEU A 77 -2.14 1.08 -23.62
N GLU A 78 -3.05 0.46 -24.36
CA GLU A 78 -4.16 1.20 -24.99
C GLU A 78 -5.19 1.61 -23.93
N GLU A 79 -5.83 2.78 -24.12
CA GLU A 79 -6.85 3.31 -23.19
C GLU A 79 -8.03 2.33 -22.97
N ASN A 80 -8.37 1.53 -23.98
CA ASN A 80 -9.43 0.54 -23.90
C ASN A 80 -9.15 -0.58 -22.84
N SER A 81 -7.88 -0.86 -22.57
CA SER A 81 -7.47 -1.83 -21.54
C SER A 81 -7.94 -1.44 -20.13
N PHE A 82 -8.26 -0.17 -19.92
CA PHE A 82 -8.70 0.36 -18.63
C PHE A 82 -10.22 0.23 -18.41
N ASN A 83 -11.04 0.02 -19.45
CA ASN A 83 -12.50 0.12 -19.36
C ASN A 83 -13.10 -0.86 -18.32
N ASP A 84 -12.62 -2.11 -18.31
CA ASP A 84 -13.13 -3.15 -17.41
C ASP A 84 -12.32 -3.29 -16.12
N ASN A 85 -11.12 -2.72 -16.08
CA ASN A 85 -10.16 -2.94 -15.00
C ASN A 85 -10.04 -1.76 -14.04
N LEU A 86 -10.28 -0.52 -14.51
CA LEU A 86 -10.11 0.70 -13.72
C LEU A 86 -11.35 0.99 -12.87
N GLU A 87 -11.12 1.23 -11.59
CA GLU A 87 -12.12 1.67 -10.64
C GLU A 87 -11.83 3.09 -10.18
N TRP A 88 -12.88 3.83 -9.88
CA TRP A 88 -12.83 5.21 -9.39
C TRP A 88 -13.55 5.34 -8.07
N SER A 89 -12.98 6.11 -7.16
CA SER A 89 -13.63 6.55 -5.93
C SER A 89 -13.34 8.02 -5.69
N GLN A 90 -14.22 8.69 -4.92
CA GLN A 90 -14.08 10.10 -4.57
C GLN A 90 -14.41 10.35 -3.10
N ASN A 91 -13.67 11.26 -2.47
CA ASN A 91 -13.90 11.77 -1.11
C ASN A 91 -14.12 10.64 -0.09
N SER A 92 -15.31 10.53 0.51
CA SER A 92 -15.65 9.55 1.55
C SER A 92 -15.33 8.11 1.15
N GLU A 93 -15.58 7.72 -0.10
CA GLU A 93 -15.25 6.39 -0.60
C GLU A 93 -13.73 6.14 -0.61
N VAL A 94 -12.92 7.17 -0.91
CA VAL A 94 -11.45 7.07 -0.85
C VAL A 94 -10.99 6.92 0.60
N TYR A 95 -11.61 7.64 1.52
CA TYR A 95 -11.26 7.56 2.95
C TYR A 95 -11.56 6.17 3.49
N GLU A 96 -12.75 5.65 3.24
CA GLU A 96 -13.15 4.30 3.65
C GLU A 96 -12.22 3.24 3.03
N HIS A 97 -11.93 3.36 1.73
CA HIS A 97 -11.01 2.46 1.04
C HIS A 97 -9.62 2.46 1.69
N LEU A 98 -9.04 3.64 1.94
CA LEU A 98 -7.71 3.74 2.55
C LEU A 98 -7.69 3.23 4.00
N LEU A 99 -8.77 3.44 4.78
CA LEU A 99 -8.93 2.88 6.12
C LEU A 99 -8.98 1.34 6.08
N LYS A 100 -9.75 0.75 5.16
CA LYS A 100 -9.79 -0.70 4.95
C LYS A 100 -8.42 -1.25 4.52
N LEU A 101 -7.74 -0.52 3.65
CA LEU A 101 -6.44 -0.90 3.12
C LEU A 101 -5.36 -0.90 4.21
N THR A 102 -5.24 0.19 4.99
CA THR A 102 -4.29 0.29 6.11
C THR A 102 -4.58 -0.72 7.21
N SER A 103 -5.84 -1.06 7.42
CA SER A 103 -6.27 -2.08 8.37
C SER A 103 -6.00 -3.51 7.89
N GLY A 104 -5.68 -3.69 6.59
CA GLY A 104 -5.44 -5.01 5.98
C GLY A 104 -6.72 -5.77 5.63
N LEU A 105 -7.89 -5.12 5.65
CA LEU A 105 -9.17 -5.73 5.27
C LEU A 105 -9.32 -5.84 3.75
N ASP A 106 -8.63 -5.00 3.00
CA ASP A 106 -8.68 -4.96 1.54
C ASP A 106 -7.43 -5.57 0.88
N SER A 107 -6.76 -6.48 1.56
CA SER A 107 -5.63 -7.26 1.04
C SER A 107 -6.08 -8.64 0.59
N MET A 108 -5.34 -9.26 -0.36
CA MET A 108 -5.59 -10.64 -0.79
C MET A 108 -5.54 -11.60 0.41
N VAL A 109 -4.63 -11.35 1.35
CA VAL A 109 -4.58 -12.03 2.65
C VAL A 109 -4.98 -11.02 3.72
N VAL A 110 -6.16 -11.20 4.29
CA VAL A 110 -6.70 -10.31 5.34
C VAL A 110 -5.71 -10.22 6.51
N GLY A 111 -5.37 -8.98 6.88
CA GLY A 111 -4.45 -8.70 7.98
C GLY A 111 -2.96 -8.73 7.61
N GLU A 112 -2.58 -8.88 6.34
CA GLU A 112 -1.20 -8.83 5.90
C GLU A 112 -0.50 -7.52 6.31
N GLU A 113 0.74 -7.64 6.82
CA GLU A 113 1.50 -6.48 7.30
C GLU A 113 2.18 -5.70 6.16
N GLN A 114 2.46 -6.35 5.02
CA GLN A 114 3.21 -5.74 3.91
C GLN A 114 2.53 -4.49 3.36
N ILE A 115 1.20 -4.53 3.21
CA ILE A 115 0.46 -3.39 2.66
C ILE A 115 0.64 -2.12 3.49
N MET A 116 0.72 -2.22 4.82
CA MET A 116 0.96 -1.06 5.69
C MET A 116 2.33 -0.43 5.42
N THR A 117 3.37 -1.25 5.22
CA THR A 117 4.70 -0.79 4.87
C THR A 117 4.70 -0.11 3.51
N GLN A 118 4.07 -0.73 2.50
CA GLN A 118 3.96 -0.18 1.14
C GLN A 118 3.22 1.16 1.10
N ILE A 119 2.16 1.33 1.91
CA ILE A 119 1.44 2.60 2.04
C ILE A 119 2.33 3.68 2.67
N LYS A 120 3.09 3.35 3.72
CA LYS A 120 4.05 4.27 4.33
C LYS A 120 5.13 4.70 3.36
N ASP A 121 5.67 3.76 2.60
CA ASP A 121 6.72 4.03 1.60
C ASP A 121 6.18 4.90 0.45
N SER A 122 4.94 4.67 0.00
CA SER A 122 4.32 5.47 -1.06
C SER A 122 4.13 6.94 -0.67
N ILE A 123 3.61 7.22 0.53
CA ILE A 123 3.44 8.60 0.98
C ILE A 123 4.79 9.27 1.28
N GLN A 124 5.79 8.55 1.80
CA GLN A 124 7.12 9.08 2.02
C GLN A 124 7.81 9.44 0.69
N SER A 125 7.68 8.61 -0.34
CA SER A 125 8.19 8.88 -1.68
C SER A 125 7.54 10.14 -2.27
N ALA A 126 6.22 10.28 -2.16
CA ALA A 126 5.52 11.46 -2.62
C ALA A 126 5.94 12.75 -1.85
N LYS A 127 6.14 12.65 -0.53
CA LYS A 127 6.68 13.76 0.29
C LYS A 127 8.09 14.15 -0.16
N LYS A 128 8.98 13.18 -0.39
CA LYS A 128 10.36 13.41 -0.85
C LYS A 128 10.40 14.09 -2.20
N LEU A 129 9.53 13.71 -3.13
CA LEU A 129 9.41 14.31 -4.46
C LEU A 129 8.61 15.61 -4.47
N LYS A 130 8.07 16.06 -3.32
CA LYS A 130 7.25 17.28 -3.18
C LYS A 130 6.00 17.27 -4.08
N VAL A 131 5.43 16.10 -4.31
CA VAL A 131 4.21 15.92 -5.12
C VAL A 131 2.97 15.62 -4.27
N SER A 132 3.12 15.34 -2.98
CA SER A 132 2.02 15.33 -2.00
C SER A 132 1.95 16.66 -1.28
N GLY A 133 0.76 17.02 -0.82
CA GLY A 133 0.49 18.25 -0.07
C GLY A 133 -0.32 17.98 1.19
N GLU A 134 -0.95 19.01 1.73
CA GLU A 134 -1.63 18.97 3.02
C GLU A 134 -2.79 17.96 3.04
N SER A 135 -3.55 17.86 1.92
CA SER A 135 -4.73 16.98 1.84
C SER A 135 -4.34 15.50 1.90
N LEU A 136 -3.46 15.04 0.99
CA LEU A 136 -3.05 13.64 0.97
C LEU A 136 -2.17 13.28 2.17
N ASN A 137 -1.31 14.19 2.63
CA ASN A 137 -0.49 13.95 3.82
C ASN A 137 -1.38 13.71 5.06
N THR A 138 -2.40 14.55 5.27
CA THR A 138 -3.33 14.40 6.40
C THR A 138 -4.14 13.11 6.28
N LEU A 139 -4.65 12.80 5.09
CA LEU A 139 -5.42 11.59 4.83
C LEU A 139 -4.60 10.33 5.15
N PHE A 140 -3.40 10.23 4.59
CA PHE A 140 -2.53 9.07 4.78
C PHE A 140 -2.05 8.93 6.22
N ASP A 141 -1.62 10.02 6.86
CA ASP A 141 -1.13 10.02 8.25
C ASP A 141 -2.24 9.57 9.22
N LYS A 142 -3.50 10.00 9.00
CA LYS A 142 -4.64 9.56 9.81
C LYS A 142 -5.02 8.12 9.51
N ALA A 143 -5.10 7.72 8.25
CA ALA A 143 -5.42 6.35 7.89
C ALA A 143 -4.39 5.35 8.41
N ILE A 144 -3.10 5.68 8.39
CA ILE A 144 -2.03 4.85 8.96
C ILE A 144 -2.20 4.71 10.48
N ARG A 145 -2.58 5.80 11.19
CA ARG A 145 -2.84 5.72 12.65
C ARG A 145 -4.05 4.84 12.96
N VAL A 146 -5.15 5.02 12.24
CA VAL A 146 -6.36 4.19 12.41
C VAL A 146 -6.06 2.74 12.08
N GLY A 147 -5.41 2.45 10.94
CA GLY A 147 -5.02 1.10 10.56
C GLY A 147 -4.11 0.43 11.59
N THR A 148 -3.19 1.17 12.20
CA THR A 148 -2.35 0.66 13.31
C THR A 148 -3.20 0.33 14.54
N ARG A 149 -4.14 1.22 14.92
CA ARG A 149 -5.08 0.98 16.02
C ARG A 149 -5.92 -0.26 15.77
N VAL A 150 -6.54 -0.37 14.59
CA VAL A 150 -7.35 -1.54 14.20
C VAL A 150 -6.54 -2.83 14.35
N ARG A 151 -5.34 -2.88 13.77
CA ARG A 151 -4.45 -4.06 13.82
C ARG A 151 -4.07 -4.45 15.23
N THR A 152 -3.78 -3.46 16.08
CA THR A 152 -3.38 -3.70 17.48
C THR A 152 -4.57 -4.16 18.33
N SER A 153 -5.73 -3.50 18.19
CA SER A 153 -6.93 -3.78 19.01
C SER A 153 -7.60 -5.09 18.67
N THR A 154 -7.66 -5.44 17.38
CA THR A 154 -8.36 -6.65 16.91
C THR A 154 -7.44 -7.87 16.79
N GLY A 155 -6.13 -7.64 16.73
CA GLY A 155 -5.17 -8.70 16.46
C GLY A 155 -5.28 -9.28 15.05
N ILE A 156 -5.93 -8.59 14.09
CA ILE A 156 -6.20 -9.07 12.73
C ILE A 156 -4.91 -9.42 11.96
N SER A 157 -3.78 -8.81 12.32
CA SER A 157 -2.46 -9.14 11.76
C SER A 157 -1.81 -10.35 12.40
N LYS A 158 -2.24 -10.74 13.61
CA LYS A 158 -1.64 -11.89 14.32
C LYS A 158 -2.08 -13.20 13.66
N GLY A 159 -1.12 -13.93 13.09
CA GLY A 159 -1.36 -15.23 12.46
C GLY A 159 -1.99 -15.11 11.05
N SER A 160 -1.84 -13.99 10.32
CA SER A 160 -2.11 -13.97 8.89
C SER A 160 -1.17 -14.97 8.21
N ILE A 161 -1.74 -16.04 7.71
CA ILE A 161 -0.99 -17.11 7.06
C ILE A 161 -1.18 -16.91 5.57
N SER A 162 -0.16 -16.43 4.88
CA SER A 162 -0.17 -16.38 3.41
C SER A 162 -0.19 -17.81 2.84
N VAL A 163 -0.66 -17.96 1.60
CA VAL A 163 -0.62 -19.25 0.90
C VAL A 163 0.79 -19.84 0.93
N GLY A 164 1.83 -19.03 0.71
CA GLY A 164 3.21 -19.47 0.80
C GLY A 164 3.64 -19.89 2.21
N SER A 165 3.21 -19.16 3.25
CA SER A 165 3.49 -19.54 4.63
C SER A 165 2.73 -20.80 5.06
N MET A 166 1.50 -20.98 4.57
CA MET A 166 0.73 -22.20 4.77
C MET A 166 1.37 -23.40 4.09
N ALA A 167 1.82 -23.23 2.83
CA ALA A 167 2.53 -24.29 2.12
C ALA A 167 3.78 -24.76 2.89
N VAL A 168 4.58 -23.82 3.43
CA VAL A 168 5.74 -24.19 4.25
C VAL A 168 5.33 -24.88 5.55
N LYS A 169 4.27 -24.40 6.20
CA LYS A 169 3.74 -25.05 7.41
C LYS A 169 3.25 -26.48 7.13
N LEU A 170 2.58 -26.70 6.01
CA LEU A 170 2.15 -28.03 5.59
C LEU A 170 3.34 -28.95 5.29
N ALA A 171 4.43 -28.42 4.74
CA ALA A 171 5.66 -29.20 4.58
C ALA A 171 6.24 -29.58 5.95
N GLU A 172 6.27 -28.66 6.94
CA GLU A 172 6.71 -28.95 8.31
C GLU A 172 5.86 -30.04 8.99
N GLU A 173 4.54 -30.02 8.81
CA GLU A 173 3.61 -31.00 9.39
C GLU A 173 3.69 -32.39 8.76
N ASN A 174 4.25 -32.50 7.55
CA ASN A 174 4.23 -33.73 6.77
C ASN A 174 5.61 -34.32 6.49
N VAL A 175 6.68 -33.58 6.82
CA VAL A 175 8.05 -34.02 6.57
C VAL A 175 8.87 -33.83 7.84
N ASP A 176 9.39 -34.92 8.37
CA ASP A 176 10.28 -34.89 9.54
C ASP A 176 11.62 -34.24 9.19
N GLU A 177 12.21 -33.56 10.18
CA GLU A 177 13.55 -32.95 10.08
C GLU A 177 13.74 -32.02 8.87
N MET A 178 12.81 -31.10 8.65
CA MET A 178 12.85 -30.13 7.53
C MET A 178 14.22 -29.48 7.27
N LYS A 179 15.04 -29.26 8.35
CA LYS A 179 16.37 -28.64 8.22
C LYS A 179 17.39 -29.51 7.48
N SER A 180 17.22 -30.82 7.50
CA SER A 180 18.09 -31.78 6.80
C SER A 180 17.65 -32.03 5.35
N LYS A 181 16.45 -31.61 4.99
CA LYS A 181 15.86 -31.85 3.66
C LYS A 181 16.36 -30.89 2.60
N LYS A 182 16.51 -31.39 1.39
CA LYS A 182 16.81 -30.56 0.22
C LYS A 182 15.52 -30.01 -0.36
N ILE A 183 15.34 -28.69 -0.20
CA ILE A 183 14.14 -27.96 -0.59
C ILE A 183 14.41 -27.25 -1.91
N LEU A 184 13.53 -27.42 -2.90
CA LEU A 184 13.53 -26.71 -4.18
C LEU A 184 12.32 -25.79 -4.28
N LEU A 185 12.55 -24.55 -4.72
CA LEU A 185 11.52 -23.60 -5.10
C LEU A 185 11.63 -23.27 -6.59
N ILE A 186 10.60 -23.58 -7.37
CA ILE A 186 10.53 -23.26 -8.79
C ILE A 186 9.63 -22.06 -8.99
N GLY A 187 10.21 -20.97 -9.50
CA GLY A 187 9.52 -19.70 -9.75
C GLY A 187 10.12 -18.52 -8.98
N THR A 188 9.80 -17.31 -9.44
CA THR A 188 10.28 -16.03 -8.87
C THR A 188 9.16 -14.97 -8.81
N GLY A 189 7.91 -15.41 -8.92
CA GLY A 189 6.72 -14.57 -8.79
C GLY A 189 6.33 -14.32 -7.34
N GLU A 190 5.14 -13.78 -7.14
CA GLU A 190 4.64 -13.41 -5.81
C GLU A 190 4.51 -14.61 -4.87
N ALA A 191 3.84 -15.68 -5.32
CA ALA A 191 3.68 -16.87 -4.50
C ALA A 191 5.05 -17.49 -4.13
N ALA A 192 6.01 -17.51 -5.06
CA ALA A 192 7.39 -17.92 -4.79
C ALA A 192 8.06 -17.00 -3.74
N THR A 193 7.82 -15.69 -3.81
CA THR A 193 8.35 -14.73 -2.83
C THR A 193 7.82 -15.02 -1.42
N LEU A 194 6.54 -15.34 -1.29
CA LEU A 194 5.93 -15.69 0.00
C LEU A 194 6.50 -16.99 0.58
N VAL A 195 6.70 -18.00 -0.26
CA VAL A 195 7.36 -19.26 0.13
C VAL A 195 8.81 -18.99 0.56
N ALA A 196 9.60 -18.30 -0.27
CA ALA A 196 11.00 -17.99 0.01
C ALA A 196 11.18 -17.22 1.32
N LYS A 197 10.40 -16.15 1.54
CA LYS A 197 10.41 -15.39 2.79
C LYS A 197 10.05 -16.26 4.00
N SER A 198 9.08 -17.18 3.84
CA SER A 198 8.68 -18.10 4.89
C SER A 198 9.79 -19.09 5.22
N LEU A 199 10.46 -19.67 4.24
CA LEU A 199 11.61 -20.57 4.41
C LEU A 199 12.78 -19.85 5.09
N THR A 200 13.14 -18.66 4.60
CA THR A 200 14.22 -17.84 5.18
C THR A 200 13.94 -17.46 6.63
N LYS A 201 12.71 -17.02 6.94
CA LYS A 201 12.30 -16.66 8.32
C LYS A 201 12.41 -17.84 9.28
N ARG A 202 12.19 -19.07 8.81
CA ARG A 202 12.29 -20.31 9.60
C ARG A 202 13.69 -20.93 9.60
N GLY A 203 14.61 -20.33 8.82
CA GLY A 203 16.00 -20.79 8.72
C GLY A 203 16.17 -22.11 7.94
N TYR A 204 15.29 -22.38 6.99
CA TYR A 204 15.40 -23.52 6.08
C TYR A 204 16.24 -23.16 4.87
N PRO A 205 17.36 -23.86 4.58
CA PRO A 205 18.11 -23.68 3.36
C PRO A 205 17.31 -24.24 2.16
N PHE A 206 17.33 -23.52 1.04
CA PHE A 206 16.59 -23.95 -0.16
C PHE A 206 17.31 -23.53 -1.45
N PHE A 207 16.98 -24.24 -2.52
CA PHE A 207 17.41 -23.95 -3.88
C PHE A 207 16.30 -23.22 -4.62
N ILE A 208 16.68 -22.32 -5.55
CA ILE A 208 15.73 -21.55 -6.37
C ILE A 208 16.03 -21.76 -7.82
N SER A 209 14.99 -21.98 -8.61
CA SER A 209 15.09 -22.04 -10.04
C SER A 209 14.03 -21.22 -10.75
N SER A 210 14.40 -20.67 -11.90
CA SER A 210 13.50 -19.99 -12.84
C SER A 210 14.01 -20.20 -14.27
N ARG A 211 13.18 -19.87 -15.27
CA ARG A 211 13.52 -20.06 -16.70
C ARG A 211 14.87 -19.45 -17.11
N THR A 212 15.30 -18.39 -16.44
CA THR A 212 16.60 -17.77 -16.67
C THR A 212 17.38 -17.71 -15.36
N VAL A 213 18.68 -18.03 -15.42
CA VAL A 213 19.57 -18.03 -14.25
C VAL A 213 19.70 -16.64 -13.65
N GLU A 214 19.66 -15.60 -14.47
CA GLU A 214 19.72 -14.21 -14.03
C GLU A 214 18.55 -13.85 -13.11
N ARG A 215 17.34 -14.33 -13.42
CA ARG A 215 16.16 -14.12 -12.59
C ARG A 215 16.27 -14.80 -11.23
N SER A 216 16.67 -16.06 -11.20
CA SER A 216 16.87 -16.80 -9.94
C SER A 216 17.99 -16.21 -9.11
N THR A 217 19.07 -15.72 -9.74
CA THR A 217 20.18 -15.07 -9.07
C THR A 217 19.78 -13.70 -8.48
N SER A 218 19.04 -12.89 -9.23
CA SER A 218 18.53 -11.61 -8.73
C SER A 218 17.54 -11.81 -7.56
N PHE A 219 16.65 -12.78 -7.71
CA PHE A 219 15.65 -13.13 -6.69
C PHE A 219 16.32 -13.62 -5.40
N SER A 220 17.36 -14.49 -5.52
CA SER A 220 18.09 -15.02 -4.35
C SER A 220 18.79 -13.93 -3.53
N LYS A 221 19.25 -12.85 -4.15
CA LYS A 221 19.83 -11.69 -3.44
C LYS A 221 18.82 -10.99 -2.54
N THR A 222 17.54 -11.04 -2.90
CA THR A 222 16.48 -10.34 -2.17
C THR A 222 15.86 -11.20 -1.06
N VAL A 223 15.62 -12.48 -1.34
CA VAL A 223 14.84 -13.36 -0.44
C VAL A 223 15.63 -14.54 0.12
N GLY A 224 16.90 -14.68 -0.23
CA GLY A 224 17.74 -15.83 0.14
C GLY A 224 17.60 -16.99 -0.83
N GLY A 225 18.18 -18.14 -0.47
CA GLY A 225 18.22 -19.33 -1.29
C GLY A 225 19.41 -19.39 -2.25
N LYS A 226 19.70 -20.58 -2.80
CA LYS A 226 20.81 -20.83 -3.73
C LYS A 226 20.26 -21.04 -5.14
N PRO A 227 20.64 -20.21 -6.14
CA PRO A 227 20.16 -20.38 -7.50
C PRO A 227 20.71 -21.67 -8.13
N VAL A 228 19.87 -22.35 -8.90
CA VAL A 228 20.21 -23.57 -9.67
C VAL A 228 19.65 -23.45 -11.09
N ASP A 229 20.34 -24.09 -12.02
CA ASP A 229 19.95 -24.09 -13.42
C ASP A 229 18.62 -24.82 -13.64
N PHE A 230 17.77 -24.24 -14.49
CA PHE A 230 16.43 -24.76 -14.74
C PHE A 230 16.44 -26.10 -15.46
N ASN A 231 17.32 -26.27 -16.44
CA ASN A 231 17.40 -27.53 -17.21
C ASN A 231 17.90 -28.69 -16.36
N SER A 232 18.82 -28.41 -15.42
CA SER A 232 19.34 -29.45 -14.52
C SER A 232 18.25 -29.97 -13.57
N ILE A 233 17.25 -29.13 -13.21
CA ILE A 233 16.14 -29.56 -12.36
C ILE A 233 15.19 -30.49 -13.11
N LEU A 234 14.88 -30.19 -14.36
CA LEU A 234 13.92 -30.98 -15.15
C LEU A 234 14.33 -32.47 -15.30
N THR A 235 15.61 -32.74 -15.08
CA THR A 235 16.20 -34.11 -15.16
C THR A 235 16.74 -34.59 -13.80
N GLY A 236 16.65 -33.82 -12.74
CA GLY A 236 17.30 -34.06 -11.44
C GLY A 236 16.40 -33.92 -10.23
N PHE A 237 15.10 -34.24 -10.35
CA PHE A 237 14.16 -34.16 -9.23
C PHE A 237 14.52 -35.08 -8.06
N GLU A 238 15.21 -36.19 -8.33
CA GLU A 238 15.70 -37.12 -7.29
C GLU A 238 16.58 -36.47 -6.22
N ASN A 239 17.17 -35.31 -6.55
CA ASN A 239 18.02 -34.56 -5.61
C ASN A 239 17.25 -33.79 -4.55
N TYR A 240 15.92 -33.70 -4.63
CA TYR A 240 15.11 -32.86 -3.73
C TYR A 240 14.06 -33.67 -2.99
N ASP A 241 13.84 -33.34 -1.72
CA ASP A 241 12.85 -33.99 -0.86
C ASP A 241 11.53 -33.24 -0.85
N ILE A 242 11.59 -31.92 -1.03
CA ILE A 242 10.43 -31.04 -1.04
C ILE A 242 10.56 -30.09 -2.23
N VAL A 243 9.50 -30.02 -3.05
CA VAL A 243 9.43 -29.14 -4.21
C VAL A 243 8.24 -28.22 -4.11
N PHE A 244 8.49 -26.93 -3.98
CA PHE A 244 7.49 -25.88 -4.13
C PHE A 244 7.49 -25.39 -5.57
N VAL A 245 6.35 -25.44 -6.23
CA VAL A 245 6.19 -24.92 -7.59
C VAL A 245 5.27 -23.71 -7.54
N ALA A 246 5.76 -22.55 -7.96
CA ALA A 246 5.06 -21.27 -7.89
C ALA A 246 5.39 -20.42 -9.13
N THR A 247 4.83 -20.81 -10.27
CA THR A 247 5.11 -20.23 -11.59
C THR A 247 3.82 -20.00 -12.37
N THR A 248 3.89 -19.19 -13.42
CA THR A 248 2.81 -18.93 -14.38
C THR A 248 3.03 -19.64 -15.70
N ALA A 249 3.81 -20.73 -15.73
CA ALA A 249 4.04 -21.52 -16.94
C ALA A 249 2.71 -22.11 -17.44
N PRO A 250 2.40 -22.01 -18.74
CA PRO A 250 1.14 -22.53 -19.30
C PRO A 250 1.18 -24.04 -19.61
N TYR A 251 2.14 -24.77 -19.07
CA TYR A 251 2.34 -26.20 -19.29
C TYR A 251 2.84 -26.88 -18.02
N PHE A 252 2.69 -28.19 -17.94
CA PHE A 252 3.20 -28.99 -16.83
C PHE A 252 4.73 -29.01 -16.81
N LEU A 253 5.31 -28.47 -15.75
CA LEU A 253 6.75 -28.52 -15.49
C LEU A 253 7.15 -29.83 -14.81
N VAL A 254 6.31 -30.27 -13.87
CA VAL A 254 6.48 -31.50 -13.13
C VAL A 254 5.52 -32.53 -13.72
N THR A 255 6.03 -33.40 -14.60
CA THR A 255 5.23 -34.42 -15.28
C THR A 255 5.36 -35.77 -14.59
N PHE A 256 4.38 -36.65 -14.82
CA PHE A 256 4.39 -38.02 -14.31
C PHE A 256 5.71 -38.74 -14.64
N GLU A 257 6.14 -38.68 -15.91
CA GLU A 257 7.35 -39.41 -16.39
C GLU A 257 8.62 -38.86 -15.70
N ARG A 258 8.72 -37.56 -15.47
CA ARG A 258 9.89 -36.97 -14.77
C ARG A 258 9.99 -37.45 -13.34
N ILE A 259 8.87 -37.48 -12.62
CA ILE A 259 8.86 -37.91 -11.22
C ILE A 259 9.00 -39.44 -11.13
N GLN A 260 8.37 -40.21 -12.00
CA GLN A 260 8.57 -41.65 -12.05
C GLN A 260 10.05 -41.99 -12.23
N LYS A 261 10.74 -41.36 -13.19
CA LYS A 261 12.17 -41.52 -13.40
C LYS A 261 13.01 -41.13 -12.18
N ALA A 262 12.66 -40.06 -11.50
CA ALA A 262 13.35 -39.62 -10.28
C ALA A 262 13.21 -40.64 -9.14
N LEU A 263 12.07 -41.33 -9.05
CA LEU A 263 11.83 -42.36 -8.02
C LEU A 263 12.58 -43.68 -8.32
N GLU A 264 13.03 -43.94 -9.56
CA GLU A 264 13.85 -45.09 -9.86
C GLU A 264 15.19 -45.06 -9.11
N THR A 265 15.72 -43.88 -8.84
CA THR A 265 17.00 -43.66 -8.15
C THR A 265 16.85 -43.16 -6.72
N LYS A 266 15.67 -42.67 -6.36
CA LYS A 266 15.38 -42.12 -5.01
C LYS A 266 14.54 -43.12 -4.22
N SER A 267 15.10 -43.63 -3.12
CA SER A 267 14.39 -44.54 -2.19
C SER A 267 13.52 -43.81 -1.18
N SER A 268 13.79 -42.48 -0.91
CA SER A 268 12.97 -41.67 -0.04
C SER A 268 11.85 -41.01 -0.84
N GLY A 269 10.67 -40.87 -0.24
CA GLY A 269 9.56 -40.15 -0.85
C GLY A 269 9.85 -38.68 -1.14
N MET A 270 8.91 -38.01 -1.82
CA MET A 270 9.00 -36.59 -2.16
C MET A 270 7.67 -35.90 -1.87
N MET A 271 7.73 -34.70 -1.31
CA MET A 271 6.55 -33.82 -1.18
C MET A 271 6.59 -32.72 -2.24
N ILE A 272 5.47 -32.55 -2.96
CA ILE A 272 5.32 -31.53 -4.00
C ILE A 272 4.14 -30.64 -3.65
N LEU A 273 4.37 -29.32 -3.63
CA LEU A 273 3.34 -28.31 -3.35
C LEU A 273 3.24 -27.39 -4.57
N ASP A 274 2.13 -27.49 -5.31
CA ASP A 274 1.86 -26.65 -6.49
C ASP A 274 1.02 -25.43 -6.10
N LEU A 275 1.67 -24.27 -6.04
CA LEU A 275 1.05 -22.97 -5.82
C LEU A 275 0.82 -22.21 -7.12
N SER A 276 0.94 -22.87 -8.25
CA SER A 276 0.81 -22.25 -9.57
C SER A 276 -0.66 -22.11 -9.99
N ASN A 277 -0.95 -21.06 -10.71
CA ASN A 277 -2.21 -20.90 -11.43
C ASN A 277 -1.91 -20.33 -12.84
N PRO A 278 -2.16 -21.13 -13.93
CA PRO A 278 -2.71 -22.49 -13.94
C PRO A 278 -1.74 -23.52 -13.30
N ARG A 279 -2.28 -24.72 -12.96
CA ARG A 279 -1.47 -25.81 -12.38
C ARG A 279 -0.32 -26.21 -13.30
N THR A 280 0.84 -26.44 -12.70
CA THR A 280 2.07 -26.80 -13.44
C THR A 280 2.64 -28.16 -13.05
N VAL A 281 1.97 -28.84 -12.13
CA VAL A 281 2.23 -30.24 -11.75
C VAL A 281 1.11 -31.11 -12.31
N ASP A 282 1.46 -32.18 -13.01
CA ASP A 282 0.50 -33.18 -13.50
C ASP A 282 -0.12 -33.93 -12.31
N GLU A 283 -1.44 -33.95 -12.22
CA GLU A 283 -2.17 -34.59 -11.12
C GLU A 283 -1.87 -36.08 -10.98
N LYS A 284 -1.54 -36.77 -12.09
CA LYS A 284 -1.14 -38.16 -12.06
C LYS A 284 0.09 -38.44 -11.24
N VAL A 285 0.90 -37.43 -10.94
CA VAL A 285 2.06 -37.55 -10.05
C VAL A 285 1.64 -38.02 -8.65
N ALA A 286 0.41 -37.73 -8.23
CA ALA A 286 -0.15 -38.18 -6.94
C ALA A 286 -0.40 -39.70 -6.89
N GLU A 287 -0.46 -40.41 -8.03
CA GLU A 287 -0.64 -41.84 -8.12
C GLU A 287 0.66 -42.63 -7.88
N LEU A 288 1.82 -41.93 -7.92
CA LEU A 288 3.12 -42.54 -7.70
C LEU A 288 3.35 -42.80 -6.21
N GLY A 289 3.73 -44.03 -5.88
CA GLY A 289 4.06 -44.42 -4.50
C GLY A 289 5.21 -43.58 -3.94
N GLY A 290 5.04 -43.08 -2.72
CA GLY A 290 6.03 -42.23 -2.06
C GLY A 290 5.94 -40.73 -2.40
N ILE A 291 4.99 -40.32 -3.23
CA ILE A 291 4.73 -38.90 -3.53
C ILE A 291 3.56 -38.39 -2.71
N LYS A 292 3.75 -37.21 -2.12
CA LYS A 292 2.68 -36.42 -1.52
C LYS A 292 2.52 -35.12 -2.31
N LEU A 293 1.46 -35.03 -3.12
CA LEU A 293 1.11 -33.83 -3.90
C LEU A 293 0.03 -33.05 -3.16
N MET A 294 0.23 -31.73 -3.05
CA MET A 294 -0.80 -30.77 -2.61
C MET A 294 -0.86 -29.62 -3.62
N ASN A 295 -2.06 -29.22 -4.00
CA ASN A 295 -2.25 -28.12 -4.94
C ASN A 295 -2.74 -26.84 -4.23
N ILE A 296 -2.74 -25.73 -4.96
CA ILE A 296 -3.10 -24.40 -4.46
C ILE A 296 -4.51 -24.38 -3.87
N ASP A 297 -5.46 -25.13 -4.41
CA ASP A 297 -6.85 -25.13 -3.94
C ASP A 297 -6.95 -25.76 -2.55
N GLN A 298 -6.26 -26.88 -2.32
CA GLN A 298 -6.19 -27.55 -1.02
C GLN A 298 -5.50 -26.67 0.03
N ILE A 299 -4.44 -25.95 -0.38
CA ILE A 299 -3.72 -25.02 0.48
C ILE A 299 -4.63 -23.82 0.80
N ALA A 300 -5.36 -23.29 -0.17
CA ALA A 300 -6.31 -22.19 -0.02
C ALA A 300 -7.47 -22.57 0.92
N GLU A 301 -8.03 -23.78 0.81
CA GLU A 301 -9.07 -24.25 1.73
C GLU A 301 -8.59 -24.28 3.20
N MET A 302 -7.32 -24.62 3.44
CA MET A 302 -6.74 -24.59 4.79
C MET A 302 -6.53 -23.16 5.29
N VAL A 303 -6.17 -22.24 4.39
CA VAL A 303 -6.12 -20.79 4.69
C VAL A 303 -7.53 -20.29 5.03
N ASP A 304 -8.55 -20.67 4.26
CA ASP A 304 -9.94 -20.27 4.49
C ASP A 304 -10.52 -20.81 5.80
N LYS A 305 -10.19 -22.05 6.18
CA LYS A 305 -10.57 -22.59 7.51
C LYS A 305 -9.96 -21.75 8.64
N ASN A 306 -8.72 -21.30 8.49
CA ASN A 306 -8.10 -20.37 9.43
C ASN A 306 -8.74 -18.97 9.36
N MET A 307 -9.22 -18.53 8.20
CA MET A 307 -9.94 -17.25 8.05
C MET A 307 -11.32 -17.27 8.71
N ARG A 308 -12.05 -18.39 8.67
CA ARG A 308 -13.37 -18.50 9.36
C ARG A 308 -13.25 -18.29 10.86
N SER A 309 -12.14 -18.70 11.47
CA SER A 309 -11.86 -18.40 12.89
C SER A 309 -11.61 -16.90 13.16
N ARG A 310 -11.45 -16.09 12.10
CA ARG A 310 -11.16 -14.66 12.15
C ARG A 310 -12.33 -13.76 11.81
N ILE A 311 -13.52 -14.32 11.55
CA ILE A 311 -14.73 -13.52 11.24
C ILE A 311 -14.98 -12.50 12.35
N GLY A 312 -14.79 -12.86 13.62
CA GLY A 312 -14.90 -11.95 14.75
C GLY A 312 -13.91 -10.77 14.67
N GLN A 313 -12.64 -11.04 14.34
CA GLN A 313 -11.61 -9.99 14.20
C GLN A 313 -11.89 -9.05 13.02
N LYS A 314 -12.42 -9.58 11.93
CA LYS A 314 -12.84 -8.80 10.77
C LYS A 314 -14.00 -7.88 11.11
N ASN A 315 -15.05 -8.40 11.77
CA ASN A 315 -16.21 -7.62 12.19
C ASN A 315 -15.80 -6.49 13.16
N SER A 316 -14.98 -6.79 14.16
CA SER A 316 -14.46 -5.76 15.06
C SER A 316 -13.60 -4.71 14.35
N ALA A 317 -12.84 -5.09 13.32
CA ALA A 317 -12.09 -4.14 12.51
C ALA A 317 -13.01 -3.23 11.67
N GLU A 318 -14.07 -3.80 11.09
CA GLU A 318 -15.08 -3.03 10.33
C GLU A 318 -15.86 -2.07 11.22
N GLU A 319 -16.18 -2.46 12.46
CA GLU A 319 -16.82 -1.58 13.46
C GLU A 319 -15.94 -0.37 13.79
N ILE A 320 -14.66 -0.60 14.09
CA ILE A 320 -13.73 0.52 14.36
C ILE A 320 -13.62 1.46 13.15
N ILE A 321 -13.54 0.91 11.93
CA ILE A 321 -13.49 1.74 10.72
C ILE A 321 -14.78 2.57 10.57
N LYS A 322 -15.94 1.99 10.85
CA LYS A 322 -17.23 2.70 10.80
C LYS A 322 -17.31 3.85 11.79
N GLU A 323 -16.70 3.71 12.96
CA GLU A 323 -16.58 4.79 13.95
C GLU A 323 -15.58 5.87 13.53
N GLU A 324 -14.45 5.49 12.94
CA GLU A 324 -13.37 6.39 12.58
C GLU A 324 -13.60 7.16 11.27
N LEU A 325 -14.44 6.63 10.37
CA LEU A 325 -14.71 7.28 9.08
C LEU A 325 -15.30 8.69 9.24
N PRO A 326 -16.35 8.93 10.07
CA PRO A 326 -16.86 10.28 10.30
C PRO A 326 -15.81 11.23 10.91
N VAL A 327 -14.93 10.72 11.78
CA VAL A 327 -13.86 11.51 12.40
C VAL A 327 -12.81 11.92 11.35
N LEU A 328 -12.51 11.01 10.43
CA LEU A 328 -11.61 11.31 9.31
C LEU A 328 -12.25 12.34 8.36
N GLU A 329 -13.52 12.17 8.02
CA GLU A 329 -14.27 13.13 7.19
C GLU A 329 -14.29 14.53 7.78
N ALA A 330 -14.60 14.66 9.07
CA ALA A 330 -14.57 15.93 9.79
C ALA A 330 -13.18 16.57 9.73
N SER A 331 -12.14 15.77 9.90
CA SER A 331 -10.76 16.22 9.80
C SER A 331 -10.37 16.69 8.41
N MET A 332 -10.88 16.05 7.37
CA MET A 332 -10.63 16.46 5.98
C MET A 332 -11.39 17.75 5.65
N LYS A 333 -12.62 17.91 6.12
CA LYS A 333 -13.37 19.16 6.00
C LYS A 333 -12.68 20.33 6.69
N ARG A 334 -12.11 20.12 7.87
CA ARG A 334 -11.34 21.14 8.59
C ARG A 334 -10.23 21.78 7.76
N LEU A 335 -9.60 21.01 6.86
CA LEU A 335 -8.55 21.53 5.96
C LEU A 335 -9.04 22.65 5.04
N GLU A 336 -10.33 22.78 4.82
CA GLU A 336 -10.90 23.86 4.00
C GLU A 336 -10.75 25.24 4.67
N ALA A 337 -10.72 25.28 5.98
CA ALA A 337 -10.51 26.52 6.73
C ALA A 337 -9.03 26.94 6.76
N GLU A 338 -8.08 26.03 6.60
CA GLU A 338 -6.65 26.30 6.82
C GLU A 338 -6.06 27.42 5.92
N PRO A 339 -6.42 27.55 4.63
CA PRO A 339 -5.93 28.67 3.82
C PRO A 339 -6.32 30.03 4.39
N ILE A 340 -7.59 30.17 4.84
CA ILE A 340 -8.08 31.41 5.45
C ILE A 340 -7.38 31.67 6.78
N VAL A 341 -7.28 30.64 7.62
CA VAL A 341 -6.62 30.73 8.92
C VAL A 341 -5.17 31.16 8.77
N LYS A 342 -4.43 30.57 7.85
CA LYS A 342 -3.01 30.92 7.57
C LYS A 342 -2.88 32.36 7.10
N ASP A 343 -3.77 32.82 6.21
CA ASP A 343 -3.73 34.17 5.69
C ASP A 343 -4.07 35.21 6.75
N VAL A 344 -5.08 34.93 7.58
CA VAL A 344 -5.47 35.79 8.70
C VAL A 344 -4.34 35.94 9.72
N PHE A 345 -3.70 34.86 10.13
CA PHE A 345 -2.55 34.95 11.04
C PHE A 345 -1.38 35.70 10.40
N LYS A 346 -1.08 35.45 9.10
CA LYS A 346 -0.03 36.17 8.38
C LYS A 346 -0.28 37.67 8.28
N SER A 347 -1.51 38.10 7.94
CA SER A 347 -1.89 39.48 7.83
C SER A 347 -1.90 40.18 9.20
N THR A 348 -2.40 39.50 10.23
CA THR A 348 -2.38 39.98 11.59
C THR A 348 -0.96 40.21 12.12
N ASP A 349 -0.04 39.24 11.83
CA ASP A 349 1.38 39.37 12.22
C ASP A 349 2.09 40.50 11.47
N ALA A 350 1.78 40.70 10.21
CA ALA A 350 2.32 41.83 9.44
C ALA A 350 1.88 43.20 10.03
N ILE A 351 0.60 43.34 10.43
CA ILE A 351 0.10 44.53 11.11
C ILE A 351 0.81 44.70 12.44
N ARG A 352 0.93 43.63 13.25
CA ARG A 352 1.62 43.64 14.53
C ARG A 352 3.07 44.12 14.39
N ILE A 353 3.81 43.58 13.47
CA ILE A 353 5.23 43.97 13.24
C ILE A 353 5.32 45.44 12.89
N LYS A 354 4.48 45.96 11.99
CA LYS A 354 4.45 47.35 11.59
C LYS A 354 4.17 48.31 12.76
N GLU A 355 3.20 47.98 13.59
CA GLU A 355 2.85 48.82 14.76
C GLU A 355 3.90 48.67 15.87
N LEU A 356 4.51 47.52 16.04
CA LEU A 356 5.61 47.29 16.96
C LEU A 356 6.86 48.14 16.60
N GLU A 357 7.24 48.15 15.31
CA GLU A 357 8.35 48.98 14.83
C GLU A 357 8.14 50.46 15.11
N LYS A 358 6.92 50.96 14.89
CA LYS A 358 6.56 52.36 15.24
C LYS A 358 6.68 52.61 16.75
N ALA A 359 6.14 51.71 17.59
CA ALA A 359 6.20 51.84 19.03
C ALA A 359 7.64 51.84 19.56
N LEU A 360 8.48 50.93 19.06
CA LEU A 360 9.90 50.87 19.42
C LEU A 360 10.65 52.12 18.99
N GLY A 361 10.33 52.73 17.83
CA GLY A 361 10.90 53.99 17.37
C GLY A 361 10.51 55.19 18.24
N MET A 362 9.33 55.16 18.89
CA MET A 362 8.85 56.20 19.76
C MET A 362 9.37 56.10 21.21
N LEU A 363 9.77 54.91 21.65
CA LEU A 363 10.21 54.63 23.03
C LEU A 363 11.68 55.00 23.31
N GLY A 364 12.47 55.38 22.29
CA GLY A 364 13.88 55.74 22.45
C GLY A 364 14.78 54.52 22.71
N GLU A 365 15.86 54.70 23.47
CA GLU A 365 16.82 53.62 23.75
C GLU A 365 16.23 52.59 24.72
N LEU A 366 16.04 51.37 24.25
CA LEU A 366 15.60 50.25 25.05
C LEU A 366 16.70 49.17 25.12
N THR A 367 16.80 48.51 26.26
CA THR A 367 17.63 47.30 26.38
C THR A 367 17.04 46.18 25.56
N ASP A 368 17.89 45.22 25.14
CA ASP A 368 17.44 44.04 24.36
C ASP A 368 16.39 43.22 25.11
N SER A 369 16.47 43.15 26.44
CA SER A 369 15.48 42.51 27.30
C SER A 369 14.11 43.19 27.21
N GLN A 370 14.07 44.52 27.25
CA GLN A 370 12.82 45.29 27.14
C GLN A 370 12.20 45.15 25.75
N LYS A 371 13.00 45.22 24.69
CA LYS A 371 12.52 44.98 23.33
C LYS A 371 11.87 43.61 23.22
N LYS A 372 12.55 42.57 23.69
CA LYS A 372 12.04 41.19 23.67
C LYS A 372 10.72 41.06 24.42
N ILE A 373 10.57 41.67 25.60
CA ILE A 373 9.31 41.64 26.37
C ILE A 373 8.18 42.28 25.56
N ILE A 374 8.41 43.42 24.91
CA ILE A 374 7.41 44.10 24.10
C ILE A 374 7.01 43.27 22.87
N GLU A 375 8.00 42.63 22.21
CA GLU A 375 7.78 41.73 21.09
C GLU A 375 6.92 40.53 21.50
N GLU A 376 7.29 39.85 22.59
CA GLU A 376 6.52 38.71 23.13
C GLU A 376 5.12 39.09 23.55
N LEU A 377 4.94 40.24 24.21
CA LEU A 377 3.65 40.76 24.59
C LEU A 377 2.76 41.02 23.37
N SER A 378 3.27 41.75 22.37
CA SER A 378 2.51 42.07 21.17
C SER A 378 2.11 40.80 20.38
N LYS A 379 3.01 39.81 20.32
CA LYS A 379 2.75 38.53 19.70
C LYS A 379 1.66 37.74 20.44
N SER A 380 1.78 37.62 21.75
CA SER A 380 0.82 36.91 22.60
C SER A 380 -0.58 37.55 22.50
N VAL A 381 -0.69 38.88 22.51
CA VAL A 381 -1.98 39.59 22.36
C VAL A 381 -2.61 39.26 20.98
N ALA A 382 -1.85 39.39 19.90
CA ALA A 382 -2.35 39.10 18.54
C ALA A 382 -2.82 37.66 18.39
N GLU A 383 -2.00 36.69 18.84
CA GLU A 383 -2.32 35.25 18.77
C GLU A 383 -3.57 34.92 19.63
N ASN A 384 -3.70 35.47 20.84
CA ASN A 384 -4.85 35.18 21.71
C ASN A 384 -6.16 35.75 21.17
N ILE A 385 -6.13 36.95 20.58
CA ILE A 385 -7.32 37.54 19.95
C ILE A 385 -7.80 36.68 18.77
N MET A 386 -6.87 36.20 17.95
CA MET A 386 -7.22 35.46 16.72
C MET A 386 -7.48 33.98 16.96
N SER A 387 -6.98 33.39 18.03
CA SER A 387 -7.06 31.95 18.28
C SER A 387 -8.51 31.45 18.38
N THR A 388 -9.36 32.14 19.14
CA THR A 388 -10.77 31.73 19.34
C THR A 388 -11.59 31.81 18.06
N PRO A 389 -11.61 32.91 17.28
CA PRO A 389 -12.31 32.98 16.00
C PRO A 389 -11.82 31.91 15.00
N MET A 390 -10.52 31.70 14.91
CA MET A 390 -9.95 30.73 13.97
C MET A 390 -10.25 29.30 14.38
N ASN A 391 -10.25 28.97 15.66
CA ASN A 391 -10.65 27.65 16.14
C ASN A 391 -12.15 27.39 15.93
N ASN A 392 -13.00 28.42 16.13
CA ASN A 392 -14.42 28.30 15.82
C ASN A 392 -14.65 28.12 14.33
N LEU A 393 -13.93 28.82 13.45
CA LEU A 393 -13.98 28.61 12.00
C LEU A 393 -13.66 27.17 11.63
N ARG A 394 -12.59 26.61 12.19
CA ARG A 394 -12.20 25.19 11.99
C ARG A 394 -13.30 24.25 12.44
N LYS A 395 -13.86 24.48 13.63
CA LYS A 395 -14.91 23.63 14.22
C LYS A 395 -16.19 23.66 13.39
N GLU A 396 -16.65 24.81 12.97
CA GLU A 396 -17.84 24.93 12.12
C GLU A 396 -17.62 24.26 10.75
N THR A 397 -16.40 24.36 10.21
CA THR A 397 -16.05 23.67 8.97
C THR A 397 -16.05 22.14 9.13
N GLU A 398 -15.57 21.62 10.27
CA GLU A 398 -15.66 20.18 10.60
C GLU A 398 -17.11 19.68 10.55
N HIS A 399 -18.06 20.49 11.03
CA HIS A 399 -19.50 20.18 10.99
C HIS A 399 -20.14 20.37 9.60
N GLY A 400 -19.37 20.78 8.60
CA GLY A 400 -19.84 20.94 7.22
C GLY A 400 -20.56 22.26 6.94
N ASN A 401 -20.42 23.24 7.83
CA ASN A 401 -20.99 24.57 7.63
C ASN A 401 -20.11 25.40 6.67
N SER A 402 -20.35 25.24 5.38
CA SER A 402 -19.61 25.95 4.32
C SER A 402 -19.87 27.46 4.29
N ASP A 403 -21.01 27.93 4.84
CA ASP A 403 -21.36 29.36 4.86
C ASP A 403 -20.40 30.14 5.74
N VAL A 404 -19.89 29.53 6.80
CA VAL A 404 -18.89 30.16 7.69
C VAL A 404 -17.57 30.42 6.97
N ILE A 405 -17.16 29.54 6.07
CA ILE A 405 -15.96 29.74 5.23
C ILE A 405 -16.16 30.96 4.30
N ASN A 406 -17.33 31.06 3.66
CA ASN A 406 -17.67 32.18 2.80
C ASN A 406 -17.76 33.51 3.57
N ALA A 407 -18.34 33.47 4.77
CA ALA A 407 -18.41 34.63 5.66
C ALA A 407 -17.01 35.08 6.11
N ALA A 408 -16.18 34.14 6.55
CA ALA A 408 -14.80 34.42 6.96
C ALA A 408 -13.95 34.97 5.81
N SER A 409 -14.08 34.40 4.62
CA SER A 409 -13.39 34.90 3.41
C SER A 409 -13.73 36.36 3.12
N LYS A 410 -15.01 36.74 3.28
CA LYS A 410 -15.46 38.15 3.10
C LYS A 410 -14.97 39.04 4.23
N LEU A 411 -15.11 38.63 5.51
CA LEU A 411 -14.73 39.40 6.69
C LEU A 411 -13.24 39.72 6.74
N PHE A 412 -12.40 38.76 6.34
CA PHE A 412 -10.94 38.92 6.36
C PHE A 412 -10.37 39.31 4.97
N ASN A 413 -11.24 39.60 4.00
CA ASN A 413 -10.86 39.98 2.65
C ASN A 413 -9.89 38.97 1.98
N PHE A 414 -10.09 37.68 2.31
CA PHE A 414 -9.29 36.59 1.75
C PHE A 414 -9.56 36.44 0.25
N LYS A 415 -8.56 36.72 -0.56
CA LYS A 415 -8.59 36.42 -2.01
C LYS A 415 -7.99 35.04 -2.18
N LYS A 416 -8.79 34.07 -2.64
CA LYS A 416 -8.24 32.81 -3.14
C LYS A 416 -7.25 33.14 -4.25
N GLU A 417 -5.98 32.86 -4.05
CA GLU A 417 -5.05 32.80 -5.17
C GLU A 417 -5.51 31.66 -6.08
N ASP A 418 -6.05 31.99 -7.24
CA ASP A 418 -6.20 31.04 -8.34
C ASP A 418 -4.78 30.67 -8.77
N ASN A 419 -4.24 29.61 -8.19
CA ASN A 419 -3.00 29.01 -8.68
C ASN A 419 -3.28 28.55 -10.13
N GLN A 420 -2.78 29.33 -11.06
CA GLN A 420 -2.66 28.99 -12.48
C GLN A 420 -1.74 27.77 -12.67
#